data_ebe210e0e1111da3ce8665b5928b4fd1
#
_entry.id   ebe210e0e1111da3ce8665b5928b4fd1
#
_cell.length_a   1.000
_cell.length_b   1.000
_cell.length_c   1.000
_cell.angle_alpha   90.00
_cell.angle_beta   90.00
_cell.angle_gamma   90.00
#
_symmetry.space_group_name_H-M   'P 1'
#
loop_
_entity.id
_entity.type
_entity.pdbx_description
1 polymer ?
#
loop_
_entity_poly.entity_id
_entity_poly.type
_entity_poly.pdbx_seq_one_letter_code
_entity_poly.pdbx_strand_id
1 'polypeptide(L)'
;MMIVNYTQAVANGQRNDENVMILLGDDFSHSNAYSTFKNTDKLIQIANECQNLNMTFKYSTPLQYVNSLKKENTKWPVKYGDFLPYYQSEKQHSTKNHFSFWSGYYTSRPTFKKMIRDASSLLYAQSKMFARKVID
;
A
#
# COMPACT_ATOMS: atom_id res chain seq x y z
N MET A 1 -13.52 -0.32 17.11
CA MET A 1 -13.18 -1.70 17.50
C MET A 1 -12.70 -2.59 16.35
N MET A 2 -13.33 -2.59 15.18
CA MET A 2 -12.93 -3.48 14.07
C MET A 2 -11.47 -3.28 13.60
N ILE A 3 -11.01 -2.04 13.45
CA ILE A 3 -9.63 -1.75 13.01
C ILE A 3 -8.59 -2.21 14.03
N VAL A 4 -8.88 -2.11 15.30
CA VAL A 4 -7.98 -2.57 16.38
C VAL A 4 -7.81 -4.07 16.36
N ASN A 5 -8.92 -4.80 16.25
CA ASN A 5 -8.88 -6.26 16.13
C ASN A 5 -8.13 -6.70 14.87
N TYR A 6 -8.33 -5.99 13.76
CA TYR A 6 -7.60 -6.23 12.53
C TYR A 6 -6.09 -5.96 12.71
N THR A 7 -5.73 -4.83 13.32
CA THR A 7 -4.32 -4.50 13.58
C THR A 7 -3.65 -5.54 14.48
N GLN A 8 -4.33 -5.98 15.54
CA GLN A 8 -3.82 -7.04 16.43
C GLN A 8 -3.67 -8.38 15.70
N ALA A 9 -4.63 -8.74 14.86
CA ALA A 9 -4.56 -9.96 14.07
C ALA A 9 -3.38 -9.93 13.07
N VAL A 10 -3.14 -8.77 12.44
CA VAL A 10 -2.00 -8.57 11.54
C VAL A 10 -0.67 -8.64 12.32
N ALA A 11 -0.58 -7.96 13.46
CA ALA A 11 0.62 -7.99 14.30
C ALA A 11 0.95 -9.42 14.76
N ASN A 12 -0.04 -10.14 15.28
CA ASN A 12 0.12 -11.52 15.74
C ASN A 12 0.46 -12.49 14.60
N GLY A 13 -0.06 -12.24 13.39
CA GLY A 13 0.21 -13.06 12.20
C GLY A 13 1.56 -12.76 11.54
N GLN A 14 2.10 -11.57 11.77
CA GLN A 14 3.32 -11.14 11.08
C GLN A 14 4.60 -11.34 11.86
N ARG A 15 4.72 -11.18 13.13
CA ARG A 15 5.98 -11.40 13.91
C ARG A 15 6.00 -10.76 15.29
N ASN A 16 4.88 -10.32 15.84
CA ASN A 16 4.82 -9.48 17.05
C ASN A 16 5.65 -8.18 16.96
N ASP A 17 5.73 -7.60 15.77
CA ASP A 17 6.43 -6.32 15.61
C ASP A 17 5.67 -5.21 16.35
N GLU A 18 6.41 -4.29 16.94
CA GLU A 18 5.81 -3.11 17.61
C GLU A 18 5.16 -2.15 16.59
N ASN A 19 5.64 -2.15 15.35
CA ASN A 19 5.13 -1.32 14.27
C ASN A 19 4.44 -2.19 13.21
N VAL A 20 3.19 -1.87 12.91
CA VAL A 20 2.37 -2.56 11.91
C VAL A 20 1.95 -1.58 10.82
N MET A 21 2.14 -1.95 9.57
CA MET A 21 1.66 -1.17 8.43
C MET A 21 0.32 -1.73 7.96
N ILE A 22 -0.70 -0.88 7.93
CA ILE A 22 -2.02 -1.19 7.37
C ILE A 22 -2.14 -0.47 6.04
N LEU A 23 -2.34 -1.23 4.97
CA LEU A 23 -2.63 -0.69 3.65
C LEU A 23 -4.14 -0.54 3.50
N LEU A 24 -4.57 0.69 3.21
CA LEU A 24 -5.97 1.01 2.92
C LEU A 24 -6.08 1.43 1.47
N GLY A 25 -6.95 0.79 0.75
CA GLY A 25 -7.24 1.12 -0.64
C GLY A 25 -7.51 -0.10 -1.48
N ASP A 26 -7.97 0.18 -2.67
CA ASP A 26 -8.25 -0.79 -3.73
C ASP A 26 -8.24 -0.01 -5.05
N ASP A 27 -8.49 -0.67 -6.18
CA ASP A 27 -8.60 -0.03 -7.47
C ASP A 27 -9.59 1.16 -7.40
N PHE A 28 -9.17 2.31 -7.90
CA PHE A 28 -9.93 3.57 -7.94
C PHE A 28 -10.39 4.14 -6.59
N SER A 29 -10.03 3.53 -5.46
CA SER A 29 -10.55 3.91 -4.14
C SER A 29 -10.15 5.30 -3.68
N HIS A 30 -9.05 5.87 -4.19
CA HIS A 30 -8.53 7.18 -3.81
C HIS A 30 -8.76 8.29 -4.85
N SER A 31 -9.68 8.10 -5.78
CA SER A 31 -10.01 9.12 -6.79
C SER A 31 -10.62 10.40 -6.19
N ASN A 32 -11.25 10.31 -5.03
CA ASN A 32 -11.69 11.46 -4.24
C ASN A 32 -10.87 11.60 -2.96
N ALA A 33 -9.80 12.39 -3.02
CA ALA A 33 -8.90 12.62 -1.89
C ALA A 33 -9.61 13.21 -0.66
N TYR A 34 -10.54 14.14 -0.85
CA TYR A 34 -11.25 14.78 0.24
C TYR A 34 -12.01 13.76 1.11
N SER A 35 -12.82 12.90 0.50
CA SER A 35 -13.58 11.91 1.25
C SER A 35 -12.67 10.87 1.92
N THR A 36 -11.61 10.46 1.24
CA THR A 36 -10.63 9.51 1.77
C THR A 36 -9.96 10.08 3.02
N PHE A 37 -9.37 11.26 2.93
CA PHE A 37 -8.67 11.87 4.07
C PHE A 37 -9.63 12.23 5.21
N LYS A 38 -10.79 12.81 4.91
CA LYS A 38 -11.79 13.13 5.94
C LYS A 38 -12.17 11.91 6.79
N ASN A 39 -12.37 10.76 6.16
CA ASN A 39 -12.73 9.54 6.87
C ASN A 39 -11.55 8.95 7.63
N THR A 40 -10.37 8.94 7.03
CA THR A 40 -9.15 8.39 7.65
C THR A 40 -8.68 9.26 8.81
N ASP A 41 -8.73 10.59 8.70
CA ASP A 41 -8.41 11.52 9.79
C ASP A 41 -9.30 11.27 11.00
N LYS A 42 -10.60 11.14 10.77
CA LYS A 42 -11.57 10.85 11.85
C LYS A 42 -11.33 9.48 12.49
N LEU A 43 -10.97 8.48 11.68
CA LEU A 43 -10.65 7.15 12.18
C LEU A 43 -9.41 7.19 13.07
N ILE A 44 -8.34 7.86 12.63
CA ILE A 44 -7.09 8.02 13.38
C ILE A 44 -7.35 8.78 14.68
N GLN A 45 -8.11 9.87 14.61
CA GLN A 45 -8.48 10.64 15.79
C GLN A 45 -9.20 9.79 16.84
N ILE A 46 -10.30 9.13 16.45
CA ILE A 46 -11.10 8.29 17.37
C ILE A 46 -10.26 7.14 17.93
N ALA A 47 -9.42 6.51 17.10
CA ALA A 47 -8.59 5.42 17.57
C ALA A 47 -7.54 5.88 18.60
N ASN A 48 -6.96 7.06 18.42
CA ASN A 48 -5.96 7.61 19.34
C ASN A 48 -6.56 8.20 20.62
N GLU A 49 -7.82 8.63 20.59
CA GLU A 49 -8.56 9.09 21.78
C GLU A 49 -8.99 7.93 22.68
N CYS A 50 -8.94 6.71 22.18
CA CYS A 50 -9.38 5.52 22.91
C CYS A 50 -8.29 5.08 23.91
N GLN A 51 -8.42 5.52 25.17
CA GLN A 51 -7.41 5.33 26.23
C GLN A 51 -7.06 3.87 26.56
N ASN A 52 -7.90 2.91 26.17
CA ASN A 52 -7.69 1.49 26.43
C ASN A 52 -6.87 0.77 25.35
N LEU A 53 -6.43 1.51 24.32
CA LEU A 53 -5.63 0.96 23.24
C LEU A 53 -4.18 1.37 23.45
N ASN A 54 -3.33 0.42 23.80
CA ASN A 54 -1.87 0.66 23.81
C ASN A 54 -1.32 0.71 22.38
N MET A 55 -1.93 1.55 21.53
CA MET A 55 -1.61 1.71 20.12
C MET A 55 -1.73 3.15 19.70
N THR A 56 -0.85 3.59 18.80
CA THR A 56 -0.91 4.91 18.17
C THR A 56 -1.07 4.75 16.67
N PHE A 57 -2.08 5.37 16.10
CA PHE A 57 -2.38 5.37 14.66
C PHE A 57 -1.91 6.67 14.03
N LYS A 58 -1.23 6.58 12.91
CA LYS A 58 -0.75 7.75 12.14
C LYS A 58 -0.59 7.41 10.67
N TYR A 59 -0.61 8.43 9.82
CA TYR A 59 -0.14 8.27 8.46
C TYR A 59 1.35 7.92 8.42
N SER A 60 1.73 7.14 7.45
CA SER A 60 3.13 6.77 7.23
C SER A 60 3.42 6.64 5.73
N THR A 61 4.69 6.70 5.41
CA THR A 61 5.21 6.30 4.11
C THR A 61 5.95 4.96 4.22
N PRO A 62 6.14 4.21 3.12
CA PRO A 62 6.94 2.99 3.15
C PRO A 62 8.33 3.20 3.76
N LEU A 63 8.98 4.34 3.47
CA LEU A 63 10.30 4.66 4.02
C LEU A 63 10.26 4.87 5.54
N GLN A 64 9.26 5.58 6.05
CA GLN A 64 9.10 5.81 7.48
C GLN A 64 8.86 4.48 8.22
N TYR A 65 8.01 3.63 7.66
CA TYR A 65 7.74 2.30 8.21
C TYR A 65 8.99 1.43 8.25
N VAL A 66 9.72 1.31 7.14
CA VAL A 66 10.97 0.54 7.10
C VAL A 66 12.00 1.08 8.09
N ASN A 67 12.10 2.40 8.25
CA ASN A 67 13.01 3.00 9.21
C ASN A 67 12.60 2.73 10.67
N SER A 68 11.30 2.63 10.96
CA SER A 68 10.86 2.22 12.30
C SER A 68 11.20 0.77 12.59
N LEU A 69 10.98 -0.13 11.64
CA LEU A 69 11.33 -1.55 11.78
C LEU A 69 12.84 -1.78 11.96
N LYS A 70 13.69 -1.00 11.30
CA LYS A 70 15.15 -1.10 11.48
C LYS A 70 15.59 -0.79 12.91
N LYS A 71 14.84 0.00 13.65
CA LYS A 71 15.14 0.33 15.06
C LYS A 71 14.82 -0.82 16.01
N GLU A 72 13.96 -1.74 15.61
CA GLU A 72 13.52 -2.88 16.44
C GLU A 72 14.55 -4.02 16.51
N ASN A 73 15.69 -3.89 15.82
CA ASN A 73 16.74 -4.90 15.77
C ASN A 73 16.24 -6.31 15.38
N THR A 74 15.23 -6.36 14.52
CA THR A 74 14.55 -7.58 14.10
C THR A 74 15.41 -8.39 13.13
N LYS A 75 15.51 -9.69 13.35
CA LYS A 75 16.12 -10.62 12.38
C LYS A 75 15.15 -10.87 11.23
N TRP A 76 15.52 -10.40 10.06
CA TRP A 76 14.70 -10.55 8.85
C TRP A 76 14.90 -11.94 8.23
N PRO A 77 13.83 -12.63 7.83
CA PRO A 77 13.98 -13.82 7.00
C PRO A 77 14.54 -13.41 5.63
N VAL A 78 15.46 -14.19 5.15
CA VAL A 78 16.07 -13.99 3.83
C VAL A 78 15.47 -15.00 2.85
N LYS A 79 14.96 -14.52 1.73
CA LYS A 79 14.48 -15.35 0.63
C LYS A 79 15.42 -15.18 -0.56
N TYR A 80 15.85 -16.31 -1.11
CA TYR A 80 16.56 -16.39 -2.37
C TYR A 80 15.59 -16.80 -3.47
N GLY A 81 15.59 -16.12 -4.58
CA GLY A 81 14.75 -16.43 -5.72
C GLY A 81 14.01 -15.23 -6.28
N ASP A 82 13.07 -15.51 -7.17
CA ASP A 82 12.28 -14.49 -7.85
C ASP A 82 11.03 -14.10 -7.05
N PHE A 83 10.74 -12.80 -6.98
CA PHE A 83 9.55 -12.24 -6.36
C PHE A 83 8.49 -11.77 -7.39
N LEU A 84 8.82 -11.83 -8.69
CA LEU A 84 7.91 -11.37 -9.75
C LEU A 84 6.68 -12.26 -9.95
N PRO A 85 6.74 -13.60 -9.81
CA PRO A 85 5.55 -14.42 -10.00
C PRO A 85 4.48 -14.07 -8.97
N TYR A 86 3.35 -13.63 -9.48
CA TYR A 86 2.15 -13.34 -8.69
C TYR A 86 1.01 -14.23 -9.15
N TYR A 87 0.33 -14.87 -8.22
CA TYR A 87 -0.89 -15.59 -8.49
C TYR A 87 -2.01 -15.14 -7.55
N GLN A 88 -3.21 -15.14 -8.05
CA GLN A 88 -4.41 -14.87 -7.28
C GLN A 88 -5.26 -16.13 -7.21
N SER A 89 -5.69 -16.48 -6.00
CA SER A 89 -6.66 -17.57 -5.78
C SER A 89 -8.06 -16.96 -5.65
N GLU A 90 -8.90 -17.19 -6.63
CA GLU A 90 -10.29 -16.80 -6.55
C GLU A 90 -11.08 -17.85 -5.76
N LYS A 91 -11.28 -17.60 -4.48
CA LYS A 91 -12.15 -18.43 -3.63
C LYS A 91 -13.62 -18.01 -3.67
N GLN A 92 -13.98 -16.96 -4.39
CA GLN A 92 -15.18 -16.22 -4.05
C GLN A 92 -16.50 -16.75 -4.64
N HIS A 93 -16.53 -17.52 -5.73
CA HIS A 93 -17.80 -18.01 -6.30
C HIS A 93 -17.73 -19.36 -7.04
N SER A 94 -16.68 -20.13 -6.93
CA SER A 94 -16.57 -21.41 -7.63
C SER A 94 -16.14 -22.54 -6.70
N THR A 95 -16.77 -23.67 -6.82
CA THR A 95 -16.35 -24.95 -6.19
C THR A 95 -15.02 -25.47 -6.72
N LYS A 96 -14.41 -24.79 -7.70
CA LYS A 96 -13.10 -25.12 -8.27
C LYS A 96 -12.13 -24.02 -7.91
N ASN A 97 -10.99 -24.37 -7.30
CA ASN A 97 -9.89 -23.46 -7.08
C ASN A 97 -9.29 -23.08 -8.44
N HIS A 98 -9.61 -21.88 -8.92
CA HIS A 98 -8.94 -21.29 -10.08
C HIS A 98 -7.75 -20.48 -9.59
N PHE A 99 -6.58 -20.80 -10.12
CA PHE A 99 -5.37 -20.05 -9.89
C PHE A 99 -5.06 -19.26 -11.16
N SER A 100 -4.98 -17.94 -11.03
CA SER A 100 -4.62 -17.06 -12.13
C SER A 100 -3.23 -16.49 -11.91
N PHE A 101 -2.30 -16.75 -12.82
CA PHE A 101 -0.97 -16.14 -12.82
C PHE A 101 -1.01 -14.82 -13.58
N TRP A 102 -0.54 -13.78 -12.95
CA TRP A 102 -0.55 -12.43 -13.52
C TRP A 102 0.71 -12.08 -14.31
N SER A 103 1.75 -12.90 -14.22
CA SER A 103 3.06 -12.62 -14.83
C SER A 103 3.03 -12.40 -16.34
N GLY A 104 2.06 -13.00 -17.06
CA GLY A 104 1.92 -12.85 -18.50
C GLY A 104 1.63 -11.41 -18.97
N TYR A 105 0.95 -10.59 -18.17
CA TYR A 105 0.65 -9.22 -18.56
C TYR A 105 1.84 -8.26 -18.41
N TYR A 106 2.86 -8.63 -17.64
CA TYR A 106 4.05 -7.81 -17.48
C TYR A 106 4.78 -7.62 -18.82
N THR A 107 4.81 -8.65 -19.63
CA THR A 107 5.49 -8.69 -20.94
C THR A 107 4.55 -8.49 -22.13
N SER A 108 3.26 -8.33 -21.89
CA SER A 108 2.28 -8.05 -22.95
C SER A 108 2.51 -6.64 -23.51
N ARG A 109 2.69 -6.54 -24.84
CA ARG A 109 2.90 -5.27 -25.56
C ARG A 109 4.01 -4.39 -24.95
N PRO A 110 5.24 -4.88 -24.85
CA PRO A 110 6.31 -4.20 -24.12
C PRO A 110 6.66 -2.83 -24.72
N THR A 111 6.68 -2.71 -26.04
CA THR A 111 6.94 -1.44 -26.73
C THR A 111 5.89 -0.40 -26.43
N PHE A 112 4.61 -0.80 -26.43
CA PHE A 112 3.52 0.11 -26.10
C PHE A 112 3.57 0.58 -24.62
N LYS A 113 3.88 -0.33 -23.70
CA LYS A 113 4.08 0.02 -22.29
C LYS A 113 5.23 1.00 -22.09
N LYS A 114 6.33 0.79 -22.80
CA LYS A 114 7.45 1.74 -22.75
C LYS A 114 7.03 3.12 -23.25
N MET A 115 6.35 3.19 -24.37
CA MET A 115 5.85 4.45 -24.94
C MET A 115 4.93 5.19 -23.95
N ILE A 116 4.02 4.48 -23.27
CA ILE A 116 3.13 5.05 -22.25
C ILE A 116 3.96 5.63 -21.10
N ARG A 117 4.98 4.92 -20.62
CA ARG A 117 5.84 5.40 -19.51
C ARG A 117 6.63 6.63 -19.90
N ASP A 118 7.20 6.64 -21.08
CA ASP A 118 7.96 7.77 -21.61
C ASP A 118 7.04 9.01 -21.75
N ALA A 119 5.86 8.83 -22.33
CA ALA A 119 4.86 9.89 -22.49
C ALA A 119 4.37 10.41 -21.12
N SER A 120 4.13 9.53 -20.15
CA SER A 120 3.71 9.91 -18.81
C SER A 120 4.79 10.72 -18.09
N SER A 121 6.06 10.33 -18.22
CA SER A 121 7.20 11.06 -17.65
C SER A 121 7.33 12.45 -18.24
N LEU A 122 7.19 12.56 -19.57
CA LEU A 122 7.22 13.84 -20.27
C LEU A 122 6.07 14.75 -19.83
N LEU A 123 4.85 14.23 -19.78
CA LEU A 123 3.68 14.98 -19.34
C LEU A 123 3.85 15.49 -17.90
N TYR A 124 4.38 14.65 -17.01
CA TYR A 124 4.65 15.05 -15.63
C TYR A 124 5.69 16.17 -15.53
N ALA A 125 6.79 16.06 -16.26
CA ALA A 125 7.82 17.10 -16.31
C ALA A 125 7.25 18.41 -16.87
N GLN A 126 6.50 18.33 -17.96
CA GLN A 126 5.88 19.49 -18.60
C GLN A 126 4.86 20.17 -17.68
N SER A 127 4.03 19.40 -16.98
CA SER A 127 3.04 19.93 -16.03
C SER A 127 3.72 20.66 -14.87
N LYS A 128 4.82 20.12 -14.35
CA LYS A 128 5.62 20.82 -13.30
C LYS A 128 6.27 22.11 -13.80
N MET A 129 6.82 22.10 -15.00
CA MET A 129 7.41 23.29 -15.59
C MET A 129 6.36 24.38 -15.84
N PHE A 130 5.18 23.97 -16.32
CA PHE A 130 4.07 24.89 -16.52
C PHE A 130 3.60 25.51 -15.20
N ALA A 131 3.37 24.67 -14.18
CA ALA A 131 2.94 25.16 -12.87
C ALA A 131 3.95 26.14 -12.26
N ARG A 132 5.23 25.84 -12.35
CA ARG A 132 6.28 26.73 -11.87
C ARG A 132 6.28 28.08 -12.58
N LYS A 133 6.14 28.07 -13.92
CA LYS A 133 6.11 29.31 -14.71
C LYS A 133 4.87 30.19 -14.44
N VAL A 134 3.78 29.59 -13.97
CA VAL A 134 2.54 30.32 -13.66
C VAL A 134 2.57 30.90 -12.24
N ILE A 135 3.37 30.33 -11.35
CA ILE A 135 3.48 30.75 -9.94
C ILE A 135 4.58 31.82 -9.76
N ASP A 136 5.63 31.79 -10.58
CA ASP A 136 6.71 32.79 -10.63
C ASP A 136 6.24 34.04 -11.43
#